data_3d9767753115ac49ab7de486c589ed85
#
_entry.id   3d9767753115ac49ab7de486c589ed85
#
_cell.length_a   1.000
_cell.length_b   1.000
_cell.length_c   1.000
_cell.angle_alpha   90.00
_cell.angle_beta   90.00
_cell.angle_gamma   90.00
#
_symmetry.space_group_name_H-M   'P 1'
#
loop_
_entity.id
_entity.type
_entity.pdbx_description
1 polymer ?
#
loop_
_entity_poly.entity_id
_entity_poly.type
_entity_poly.pdbx_seq_one_letter_code
_entity_poly.pdbx_strand_id
1 'polypeptide(L)'
;MKYIKDFRQKYFLTAAECNPEKEMPLSLVMTKIIEVATLHANSWGVGYADMIRNNEGWVLSRVTIEMLRYPKVNEAYTFTTWIEDYNRHFSQRNMEITDHNGEVIGYARTIWMVINFATRESSDISQLSYLRENISTHECPIAPQGRLRQITNGKTTDYTFKYTDCDVNRHVNTVKYLDLLLNQFTLEKYDQNFVKRLEIAFLKETLFGTTAQVNCDDSDPMDCKFSIDVDGTSHVKSRIVFSPRE
;
A
#
# COMPACT_ATOMS: atom_id res chain seq x y z
N MET A 1 -13.28 10.72 -25.33
CA MET A 1 -11.85 10.39 -25.13
C MET A 1 -11.82 8.94 -24.67
N LYS A 2 -11.03 8.06 -25.30
CA LYS A 2 -10.98 6.64 -24.87
C LYS A 2 -10.03 6.58 -23.68
N TYR A 3 -10.54 6.20 -22.52
CA TYR A 3 -9.73 6.04 -21.30
C TYR A 3 -8.72 4.90 -21.46
N ILE A 4 -7.53 5.07 -20.87
CA ILE A 4 -6.52 4.02 -20.81
C ILE A 4 -6.92 3.06 -19.69
N LYS A 5 -7.17 1.77 -19.99
CA LYS A 5 -7.55 0.78 -18.97
C LYS A 5 -6.34 0.31 -18.16
N ASP A 6 -5.24 0.07 -18.83
CA ASP A 6 -3.98 -0.37 -18.25
C ASP A 6 -2.97 0.77 -18.36
N PHE A 7 -2.80 1.50 -17.26
CA PHE A 7 -1.90 2.65 -17.20
C PHE A 7 -0.50 2.21 -16.80
N ARG A 8 0.51 2.70 -17.52
CA ARG A 8 1.93 2.34 -17.31
C ARG A 8 2.76 3.56 -16.97
N GLN A 9 3.61 3.43 -15.96
CA GLN A 9 4.58 4.45 -15.57
C GLN A 9 5.95 3.82 -15.38
N LYS A 10 6.94 4.35 -16.10
CA LYS A 10 8.35 3.93 -15.98
C LYS A 10 9.07 4.77 -14.94
N TYR A 11 10.00 4.12 -14.24
CA TYR A 11 10.83 4.69 -13.20
C TYR A 11 12.27 4.20 -13.35
N PHE A 12 13.15 4.81 -12.58
CA PHE A 12 14.56 4.42 -12.45
C PHE A 12 14.94 4.53 -10.98
N LEU A 13 15.52 3.47 -10.42
CA LEU A 13 15.90 3.44 -9.01
C LEU A 13 17.29 4.06 -8.83
N THR A 14 17.36 5.16 -8.15
CA THR A 14 18.61 5.83 -7.80
C THR A 14 19.20 5.29 -6.49
N ALA A 15 20.51 5.45 -6.29
CA ALA A 15 21.16 5.01 -5.05
C ALA A 15 20.58 5.71 -3.78
N ALA A 16 20.07 6.94 -3.92
CA ALA A 16 19.47 7.68 -2.81
C ALA A 16 18.12 7.12 -2.34
N GLU A 17 17.49 6.30 -3.17
CA GLU A 17 16.18 5.66 -2.89
C GLU A 17 16.34 4.23 -2.37
N CYS A 18 17.54 3.67 -2.35
CA CYS A 18 17.79 2.28 -1.98
C CYS A 18 17.84 2.07 -0.46
N ASN A 19 17.48 0.87 -0.06
CA ASN A 19 17.73 0.34 1.28
C ASN A 19 19.21 -0.14 1.45
N PRO A 20 19.61 -0.60 2.65
CA PRO A 20 20.96 -1.14 2.90
C PRO A 20 21.35 -2.30 1.96
N GLU A 21 20.38 -3.11 1.52
CA GLU A 21 20.59 -4.22 0.58
C GLU A 21 20.78 -3.77 -0.87
N LYS A 22 20.84 -2.44 -1.11
CA LYS A 22 20.97 -1.80 -2.45
C LYS A 22 19.81 -2.11 -3.39
N GLU A 23 18.65 -2.30 -2.81
CA GLU A 23 17.41 -2.61 -3.49
C GLU A 23 16.34 -1.55 -3.17
N MET A 24 15.25 -1.56 -3.94
CA MET A 24 14.08 -0.73 -3.70
C MET A 24 13.43 -1.11 -2.35
N PRO A 25 13.32 -0.21 -1.38
CA PRO A 25 12.63 -0.53 -0.12
C PRO A 25 11.12 -0.76 -0.34
N LEU A 26 10.52 -1.62 0.46
CA LEU A 26 9.08 -1.93 0.36
C LEU A 26 8.21 -0.67 0.58
N SER A 27 8.66 0.27 1.39
CA SER A 27 8.00 1.58 1.57
C SER A 27 7.98 2.41 0.30
N LEU A 28 9.03 2.33 -0.54
CA LEU A 28 9.05 2.97 -1.85
C LEU A 28 8.12 2.22 -2.84
N VAL A 29 8.05 0.89 -2.80
CA VAL A 29 7.06 0.11 -3.57
C VAL A 29 5.64 0.62 -3.24
N MET A 30 5.30 0.75 -1.95
CA MET A 30 4.01 1.29 -1.50
C MET A 30 3.79 2.72 -2.01
N THR A 31 4.80 3.58 -1.95
CA THR A 31 4.73 4.95 -2.48
C THR A 31 4.41 4.95 -3.98
N LYS A 32 5.10 4.11 -4.76
CA LYS A 32 4.86 4.01 -6.21
C LYS A 32 3.49 3.43 -6.56
N ILE A 33 2.97 2.51 -5.77
CA ILE A 33 1.60 2.00 -5.88
C ILE A 33 0.59 3.16 -5.78
N ILE A 34 0.72 4.00 -4.75
CA ILE A 34 -0.17 5.15 -4.52
C ILE A 34 0.01 6.19 -5.63
N GLU A 35 1.25 6.49 -6.02
CA GLU A 35 1.57 7.45 -7.08
C GLU A 35 0.96 7.05 -8.42
N VAL A 36 1.15 5.80 -8.86
CA VAL A 36 0.63 5.30 -10.14
C VAL A 36 -0.90 5.26 -10.15
N ALA A 37 -1.52 4.87 -9.02
CA ALA A 37 -2.97 4.94 -8.88
C ALA A 37 -3.49 6.38 -9.02
N THR A 38 -2.78 7.34 -8.40
CA THR A 38 -3.10 8.78 -8.47
C THR A 38 -2.96 9.32 -9.89
N LEU A 39 -1.86 9.00 -10.58
CA LEU A 39 -1.62 9.42 -11.96
C LEU A 39 -2.71 8.89 -12.90
N HIS A 40 -3.11 7.63 -12.71
CA HIS A 40 -4.19 7.02 -13.49
C HIS A 40 -5.55 7.71 -13.21
N ALA A 41 -5.88 7.96 -11.94
CA ALA A 41 -7.09 8.68 -11.55
C ALA A 41 -7.11 10.12 -12.11
N ASN A 42 -5.98 10.83 -12.07
CA ASN A 42 -5.83 12.15 -12.67
C ASN A 42 -6.12 12.14 -14.18
N SER A 43 -5.68 11.08 -14.90
CA SER A 43 -5.92 10.95 -16.34
C SER A 43 -7.40 10.82 -16.71
N TRP A 44 -8.24 10.49 -15.72
CA TRP A 44 -9.70 10.37 -15.87
C TRP A 44 -10.46 11.59 -15.32
N GLY A 45 -9.79 12.58 -14.73
CA GLY A 45 -10.42 13.74 -14.09
C GLY A 45 -11.10 13.41 -12.77
N VAL A 46 -10.61 12.41 -12.05
CA VAL A 46 -11.11 11.98 -10.73
C VAL A 46 -9.96 11.84 -9.72
N GLY A 47 -8.92 12.60 -9.95
CA GLY A 47 -7.79 12.72 -9.03
C GLY A 47 -8.08 13.63 -7.84
N TYR A 48 -7.06 13.89 -7.04
CA TYR A 48 -7.17 14.64 -5.79
C TYR A 48 -7.86 16.01 -5.98
N ALA A 49 -7.43 16.81 -6.98
CA ALA A 49 -7.97 18.14 -7.20
C ALA A 49 -9.46 18.16 -7.62
N ASP A 50 -9.90 17.09 -8.29
CA ASP A 50 -11.30 16.97 -8.73
C ASP A 50 -12.19 16.49 -7.57
N MET A 51 -11.72 15.51 -6.81
CA MET A 51 -12.47 14.95 -5.68
C MET A 51 -12.64 15.97 -4.55
N ILE A 52 -11.60 16.75 -4.25
CA ILE A 52 -11.65 17.81 -3.23
C ILE A 52 -12.75 18.86 -3.50
N ARG A 53 -13.05 19.18 -4.77
CA ARG A 53 -14.14 20.13 -5.13
C ARG A 53 -15.50 19.63 -4.68
N ASN A 54 -15.68 18.31 -4.60
CA ASN A 54 -16.89 17.65 -4.14
C ASN A 54 -16.83 17.29 -2.64
N ASN A 55 -15.80 17.79 -1.92
CA ASN A 55 -15.55 17.46 -0.53
C ASN A 55 -15.36 15.94 -0.31
N GLU A 56 -14.77 15.26 -1.28
CA GLU A 56 -14.52 13.82 -1.30
C GLU A 56 -13.05 13.52 -1.54
N GLY A 57 -12.64 12.29 -1.23
CA GLY A 57 -11.30 11.80 -1.54
C GLY A 57 -11.19 10.30 -1.55
N TRP A 58 -10.25 9.80 -2.37
CA TRP A 58 -9.88 8.41 -2.38
C TRP A 58 -9.05 8.07 -1.15
N VAL A 59 -9.43 7.01 -0.46
CA VAL A 59 -8.66 6.44 0.64
C VAL A 59 -8.29 4.99 0.35
N LEU A 60 -7.07 4.64 0.65
CA LEU A 60 -6.56 3.28 0.54
C LEU A 60 -6.97 2.48 1.78
N SER A 61 -7.77 1.44 1.60
CA SER A 61 -8.28 0.60 2.70
C SER A 61 -7.44 -0.65 2.91
N ARG A 62 -6.98 -1.29 1.83
CA ARG A 62 -6.18 -2.53 1.90
C ARG A 62 -5.14 -2.57 0.81
N VAL A 63 -4.00 -3.17 1.13
CA VAL A 63 -2.93 -3.48 0.16
C VAL A 63 -2.41 -4.88 0.42
N THR A 64 -2.26 -5.64 -0.66
CA THR A 64 -1.46 -6.85 -0.71
C THR A 64 -0.36 -6.63 -1.72
N ILE A 65 0.89 -6.84 -1.35
CA ILE A 65 2.05 -6.79 -2.25
C ILE A 65 2.70 -8.16 -2.22
N GLU A 66 3.05 -8.68 -3.37
CA GLU A 66 3.87 -9.90 -3.48
C GLU A 66 5.02 -9.63 -4.43
N MET A 67 6.25 -9.77 -3.92
CA MET A 67 7.48 -9.55 -4.67
C MET A 67 8.18 -10.88 -4.95
N LEU A 68 8.60 -11.05 -6.19
CA LEU A 68 9.48 -12.14 -6.60
C LEU A 68 10.94 -11.76 -6.36
N ARG A 69 11.26 -10.49 -6.65
CA ARG A 69 12.51 -9.80 -6.32
C ARG A 69 12.26 -8.31 -6.26
N TYR A 70 13.21 -7.56 -5.73
CA TYR A 70 13.17 -6.10 -5.74
C TYR A 70 14.07 -5.53 -6.85
N PRO A 71 13.71 -4.38 -7.48
CA PRO A 71 14.61 -3.64 -8.33
C PRO A 71 15.90 -3.29 -7.59
N LYS A 72 17.06 -3.41 -8.26
CA LYS A 72 18.36 -3.06 -7.71
C LYS A 72 18.75 -1.62 -8.06
N VAL A 73 19.73 -1.09 -7.36
CA VAL A 73 20.29 0.22 -7.66
C VAL A 73 20.64 0.35 -9.15
N ASN A 74 20.25 1.50 -9.75
CA ASN A 74 20.42 1.81 -11.18
C ASN A 74 19.58 0.91 -12.12
N GLU A 75 18.58 0.23 -11.63
CA GLU A 75 17.64 -0.54 -12.45
C GLU A 75 16.43 0.31 -12.83
N ALA A 76 16.03 0.23 -14.10
CA ALA A 76 14.75 0.77 -14.56
C ALA A 76 13.64 -0.25 -14.32
N TYR A 77 12.47 0.23 -13.92
CA TYR A 77 11.30 -0.62 -13.65
C TYR A 77 10.02 0.08 -14.10
N THR A 78 8.95 -0.69 -14.25
CA THR A 78 7.65 -0.17 -14.69
C THR A 78 6.55 -0.68 -13.78
N PHE A 79 5.65 0.22 -13.36
CA PHE A 79 4.37 -0.15 -12.78
C PHE A 79 3.28 -0.06 -13.84
N THR A 80 2.50 -1.12 -13.96
CA THR A 80 1.26 -1.15 -14.74
C THR A 80 0.11 -1.29 -13.78
N THR A 81 -0.91 -0.42 -13.85
CA THR A 81 -2.09 -0.48 -12.98
C THR A 81 -3.38 -0.52 -13.76
N TRP A 82 -4.36 -1.25 -13.24
CA TRP A 82 -5.70 -1.39 -13.81
C TRP A 82 -6.76 -1.57 -12.74
N ILE A 83 -8.03 -1.33 -13.10
CA ILE A 83 -9.17 -1.67 -12.25
C ILE A 83 -9.66 -3.06 -12.64
N GLU A 84 -9.74 -3.98 -11.66
CA GLU A 84 -10.25 -5.33 -11.83
C GLU A 84 -11.76 -5.37 -11.64
N ASP A 85 -12.25 -4.68 -10.59
CA ASP A 85 -13.66 -4.68 -10.23
C ASP A 85 -13.99 -3.47 -9.36
N TYR A 86 -15.28 -3.16 -9.22
CA TYR A 86 -15.79 -2.20 -8.25
C TYR A 86 -17.24 -2.52 -7.87
N ASN A 87 -17.64 -2.03 -6.71
CA ASN A 87 -19.01 -2.11 -6.25
C ASN A 87 -19.46 -0.76 -5.66
N ARG A 88 -20.58 -0.75 -4.93
CA ARG A 88 -21.10 0.45 -4.29
C ARG A 88 -20.10 1.15 -3.35
N HIS A 89 -19.24 0.40 -2.68
CA HIS A 89 -18.41 0.91 -1.59
C HIS A 89 -16.93 0.99 -1.90
N PHE A 90 -16.42 0.17 -2.82
CA PHE A 90 -14.99 0.14 -3.11
C PHE A 90 -14.67 -0.18 -4.57
N SER A 91 -13.48 0.24 -4.99
CA SER A 91 -12.84 -0.13 -6.23
C SER A 91 -11.63 -1.02 -5.94
N GLN A 92 -11.54 -2.15 -6.63
CA GLN A 92 -10.39 -3.05 -6.58
C GLN A 92 -9.46 -2.71 -7.74
N ARG A 93 -8.24 -2.35 -7.39
CA ARG A 93 -7.20 -1.97 -8.34
C ARG A 93 -5.99 -2.86 -8.16
N ASN A 94 -5.45 -3.34 -9.26
CA ASN A 94 -4.26 -4.18 -9.26
C ASN A 94 -3.08 -3.47 -9.88
N MET A 95 -1.90 -4.04 -9.65
CA MET A 95 -0.65 -3.59 -10.23
C MET A 95 0.26 -4.76 -10.55
N GLU A 96 0.98 -4.62 -11.64
CA GLU A 96 2.08 -5.46 -12.07
C GLU A 96 3.35 -4.61 -12.06
N ILE A 97 4.44 -5.16 -11.57
CA ILE A 97 5.75 -4.53 -11.55
C ILE A 97 6.67 -5.33 -12.45
N THR A 98 7.25 -4.69 -13.45
CA THR A 98 8.20 -5.33 -14.36
C THR A 98 9.55 -4.64 -14.31
N ASP A 99 10.60 -5.39 -14.59
CA ASP A 99 11.96 -4.88 -14.74
C ASP A 99 12.18 -4.22 -16.14
N HIS A 100 13.42 -3.84 -16.42
CA HIS A 100 13.80 -3.21 -17.69
C HIS A 100 13.69 -4.13 -18.92
N ASN A 101 13.68 -5.45 -18.71
CA ASN A 101 13.48 -6.45 -19.75
C ASN A 101 11.99 -6.77 -20.00
N GLY A 102 11.10 -6.25 -19.13
CA GLY A 102 9.68 -6.58 -19.13
C GLY A 102 9.35 -7.86 -18.36
N GLU A 103 10.30 -8.41 -17.61
CA GLU A 103 10.05 -9.55 -16.74
C GLU A 103 9.31 -9.11 -15.48
N VAL A 104 8.30 -9.89 -15.08
CA VAL A 104 7.51 -9.58 -13.89
C VAL A 104 8.34 -9.85 -12.65
N ILE A 105 8.40 -8.85 -11.76
CA ILE A 105 9.13 -8.91 -10.48
C ILE A 105 8.22 -8.76 -9.26
N GLY A 106 6.95 -8.43 -9.46
CA GLY A 106 5.99 -8.35 -8.36
C GLY A 106 4.60 -7.94 -8.82
N TYR A 107 3.65 -8.08 -7.90
CA TYR A 107 2.24 -7.70 -8.08
C TYR A 107 1.72 -7.01 -6.82
N ALA A 108 0.66 -6.21 -6.99
CA ALA A 108 -0.12 -5.70 -5.86
C ALA A 108 -1.62 -5.73 -6.15
N ARG A 109 -2.42 -5.95 -5.09
CA ARG A 109 -3.87 -5.76 -5.04
C ARG A 109 -4.18 -4.68 -4.03
N THR A 110 -5.02 -3.72 -4.40
CA THR A 110 -5.42 -2.61 -3.55
C THR A 110 -6.92 -2.44 -3.54
N ILE A 111 -7.46 -2.03 -2.39
CA ILE A 111 -8.89 -1.67 -2.25
C ILE A 111 -8.97 -0.21 -1.86
N TRP A 112 -9.70 0.55 -2.66
CA TRP A 112 -9.91 1.99 -2.51
C TRP A 112 -11.38 2.28 -2.25
N MET A 113 -11.61 3.25 -1.38
CA MET A 113 -12.94 3.79 -1.06
C MET A 113 -12.94 5.29 -1.30
N VAL A 114 -14.12 5.85 -1.59
CA VAL A 114 -14.31 7.29 -1.56
C VAL A 114 -14.96 7.66 -0.24
N ILE A 115 -14.39 8.65 0.45
CA ILE A 115 -14.93 9.19 1.71
C ILE A 115 -15.37 10.62 1.48
N ASN A 116 -16.55 10.98 1.97
CA ASN A 116 -16.98 12.35 2.10
C ASN A 116 -16.37 12.95 3.37
N PHE A 117 -15.62 14.04 3.24
CA PHE A 117 -14.87 14.63 4.36
C PHE A 117 -15.75 15.35 5.39
N ALA A 118 -16.97 15.77 5.02
CA ALA A 118 -17.90 16.41 5.95
C ALA A 118 -18.63 15.39 6.82
N THR A 119 -19.15 14.30 6.20
CA THR A 119 -19.90 13.26 6.92
C THR A 119 -19.03 12.15 7.50
N ARG A 120 -17.81 12.02 7.00
CA ARG A 120 -16.86 10.93 7.32
C ARG A 120 -17.37 9.54 6.92
N GLU A 121 -18.34 9.48 6.04
CA GLU A 121 -18.92 8.24 5.52
C GLU A 121 -18.40 7.91 4.13
N SER A 122 -18.47 6.63 3.75
CA SER A 122 -18.12 6.22 2.39
C SER A 122 -19.19 6.65 1.41
N SER A 123 -18.76 7.29 0.30
CA SER A 123 -19.63 7.65 -0.81
C SER A 123 -20.00 6.43 -1.65
N ASP A 124 -21.19 6.48 -2.26
CA ASP A 124 -21.65 5.48 -3.22
C ASP A 124 -20.97 5.71 -4.58
N ILE A 125 -20.05 4.82 -4.93
CA ILE A 125 -19.30 4.90 -6.20
C ILE A 125 -19.93 4.09 -7.34
N SER A 126 -21.07 3.44 -7.13
CA SER A 126 -21.73 2.60 -8.15
C SER A 126 -22.15 3.37 -9.41
N GLN A 127 -22.36 4.69 -9.28
CA GLN A 127 -22.78 5.56 -10.37
C GLN A 127 -21.60 6.18 -11.14
N LEU A 128 -20.37 5.92 -10.75
CA LEU A 128 -19.18 6.42 -11.43
C LEU A 128 -18.95 5.66 -12.73
N SER A 129 -19.54 6.16 -13.83
CA SER A 129 -19.50 5.52 -15.15
C SER A 129 -18.08 5.21 -15.63
N TYR A 130 -17.12 6.09 -15.30
CA TYR A 130 -15.72 5.90 -15.69
C TYR A 130 -15.10 4.62 -15.08
N LEU A 131 -15.52 4.18 -13.89
CA LEU A 131 -15.06 2.91 -13.32
C LEU A 131 -15.55 1.74 -14.17
N ARG A 132 -16.86 1.74 -14.52
CA ARG A 132 -17.48 0.68 -15.31
C ARG A 132 -16.85 0.52 -16.69
N GLU A 133 -16.56 1.64 -17.35
CA GLU A 133 -16.01 1.66 -18.70
C GLU A 133 -14.52 1.25 -18.72
N ASN A 134 -13.85 1.30 -17.57
CA ASN A 134 -12.40 1.09 -17.45
C ASN A 134 -12.00 -0.20 -16.73
N ILE A 135 -12.91 -1.11 -16.46
CA ILE A 135 -12.56 -2.46 -16.01
C ILE A 135 -11.69 -3.13 -17.07
N SER A 136 -10.54 -3.63 -16.64
CA SER A 136 -9.61 -4.38 -17.48
C SER A 136 -9.88 -5.87 -17.37
N THR A 137 -9.51 -6.60 -18.41
CA THR A 137 -9.46 -8.07 -18.42
C THR A 137 -8.10 -8.62 -18.01
N HIS A 138 -7.17 -7.72 -17.64
CA HIS A 138 -5.85 -8.10 -17.15
C HIS A 138 -5.99 -8.76 -15.78
N GLU A 139 -5.54 -10.01 -15.66
CA GLU A 139 -5.64 -10.79 -14.43
C GLU A 139 -4.47 -10.49 -13.49
N CYS A 140 -4.75 -10.51 -12.19
CA CYS A 140 -3.71 -10.42 -11.16
C CYS A 140 -3.56 -11.81 -10.49
N PRO A 141 -2.40 -12.47 -10.61
CA PRO A 141 -2.25 -13.88 -10.20
C PRO A 141 -2.13 -14.06 -8.69
N ILE A 142 -1.79 -13.01 -7.92
CA ILE A 142 -1.62 -13.16 -6.47
C ILE A 142 -2.96 -13.29 -5.75
N ALA A 143 -2.97 -14.08 -4.68
CA ALA A 143 -4.17 -14.25 -3.86
C ALA A 143 -4.59 -12.93 -3.20
N PRO A 144 -5.92 -12.66 -3.09
CA PRO A 144 -6.42 -11.53 -2.31
C PRO A 144 -5.99 -11.62 -0.84
N GLN A 145 -6.07 -10.48 -0.14
CA GLN A 145 -5.76 -10.41 1.27
C GLN A 145 -6.66 -11.34 2.09
N GLY A 146 -6.03 -12.17 2.93
CA GLY A 146 -6.73 -12.97 3.91
C GLY A 146 -7.30 -12.15 5.07
N ARG A 147 -8.03 -12.81 5.98
CA ARG A 147 -8.51 -12.17 7.20
C ARG A 147 -7.34 -11.95 8.18
N LEU A 148 -6.99 -10.70 8.42
CA LEU A 148 -6.02 -10.32 9.44
C LEU A 148 -6.66 -10.40 10.83
N ARG A 149 -6.15 -11.31 11.66
CA ARG A 149 -6.65 -11.54 13.02
C ARG A 149 -6.04 -10.52 13.99
N GLN A 150 -6.66 -10.38 15.15
CA GLN A 150 -6.08 -9.62 16.26
C GLN A 150 -4.90 -10.40 16.86
N ILE A 151 -3.86 -9.67 17.23
CA ILE A 151 -2.72 -10.23 17.94
C ILE A 151 -3.08 -10.31 19.42
N THR A 152 -2.84 -11.47 20.02
CA THR A 152 -3.07 -11.71 21.46
C THR A 152 -1.78 -11.89 22.23
N ASN A 153 -0.69 -12.22 21.53
CA ASN A 153 0.64 -12.41 22.09
C ASN A 153 1.63 -11.71 21.18
N GLY A 154 2.65 -11.08 21.74
CA GLY A 154 3.68 -10.40 20.95
C GLY A 154 4.43 -9.35 21.75
N LYS A 155 5.38 -8.72 21.11
CA LYS A 155 6.12 -7.57 21.62
C LYS A 155 5.32 -6.30 21.31
N THR A 156 5.32 -5.37 22.26
CA THR A 156 4.67 -4.06 22.09
C THR A 156 5.72 -2.96 22.20
N THR A 157 5.68 -2.00 21.28
CA THR A 157 6.51 -0.81 21.29
C THR A 157 5.63 0.41 21.10
N ASP A 158 5.79 1.42 21.96
CA ASP A 158 5.07 2.68 21.84
C ASP A 158 5.74 3.59 20.81
N TYR A 159 4.94 4.28 20.00
CA TYR A 159 5.41 5.29 19.06
C TYR A 159 4.47 6.49 19.03
N THR A 160 5.04 7.69 19.20
CA THR A 160 4.28 8.95 19.06
C THR A 160 4.51 9.54 17.68
N PHE A 161 3.45 9.71 16.89
CA PHE A 161 3.51 10.23 15.53
C PHE A 161 3.95 11.70 15.48
N LYS A 162 4.87 12.00 14.57
CA LYS A 162 5.56 13.29 14.44
C LYS A 162 5.13 14.01 13.16
N TYR A 163 5.59 15.23 12.99
CA TYR A 163 5.29 16.05 11.79
C TYR A 163 5.62 15.34 10.47
N THR A 164 6.77 14.69 10.39
CA THR A 164 7.22 13.99 9.16
C THR A 164 6.47 12.70 8.87
N ASP A 165 5.60 12.27 9.79
CA ASP A 165 4.75 11.11 9.60
C ASP A 165 3.40 11.48 8.96
N CYS A 166 3.06 12.77 8.90
CA CYS A 166 1.76 13.24 8.43
C CYS A 166 1.76 13.53 6.92
N ASP A 167 0.62 13.29 6.30
CA ASP A 167 0.33 13.59 4.90
C ASP A 167 -0.35 14.96 4.70
N VAL A 168 -0.75 15.24 3.46
CA VAL A 168 -1.45 16.48 3.06
C VAL A 168 -2.80 16.67 3.77
N ASN A 169 -3.43 15.59 4.24
CA ASN A 169 -4.70 15.61 4.98
C ASN A 169 -4.48 15.76 6.49
N ARG A 170 -3.23 15.93 6.94
CA ARG A 170 -2.81 16.01 8.36
C ARG A 170 -3.03 14.72 9.15
N HIS A 171 -3.20 13.60 8.46
CA HIS A 171 -3.25 12.27 9.03
C HIS A 171 -1.90 11.57 8.89
N VAL A 172 -1.68 10.53 9.66
CA VAL A 172 -0.50 9.68 9.49
C VAL A 172 -0.52 9.06 8.10
N ASN A 173 0.56 9.26 7.35
CA ASN A 173 0.74 8.74 6.00
C ASN A 173 0.79 7.21 6.00
N THR A 174 0.10 6.62 5.04
CA THR A 174 0.03 5.17 4.81
C THR A 174 1.41 4.48 4.84
N VAL A 175 2.41 5.09 4.21
CA VAL A 175 3.78 4.55 4.15
C VAL A 175 4.45 4.56 5.52
N LYS A 176 4.13 5.51 6.39
CA LYS A 176 4.73 5.62 7.73
C LYS A 176 4.30 4.49 8.66
N TYR A 177 3.08 4.01 8.54
CA TYR A 177 2.69 2.79 9.23
C TYR A 177 3.56 1.60 8.80
N LEU A 178 3.80 1.45 7.49
CA LEU A 178 4.67 0.39 6.98
C LEU A 178 6.10 0.52 7.50
N ASP A 179 6.67 1.73 7.50
CA ASP A 179 8.00 1.99 8.06
C ASP A 179 8.10 1.52 9.53
N LEU A 180 7.08 1.79 10.36
CA LEU A 180 7.04 1.34 11.76
C LEU A 180 7.04 -0.18 11.88
N LEU A 181 6.34 -0.89 11.00
CA LEU A 181 6.32 -2.36 10.98
C LEU A 181 7.67 -2.93 10.56
N LEU A 182 8.28 -2.37 9.52
CA LEU A 182 9.58 -2.82 9.04
C LEU A 182 10.69 -2.56 10.06
N ASN A 183 10.59 -1.49 10.83
CA ASN A 183 11.54 -1.14 11.90
C ASN A 183 11.47 -2.06 13.14
N GLN A 184 10.55 -3.03 13.18
CA GLN A 184 10.53 -4.05 14.25
C GLN A 184 11.59 -5.13 14.07
N PHE A 185 12.28 -5.17 12.92
CA PHE A 185 13.29 -6.15 12.59
C PHE A 185 14.69 -5.54 12.54
N THR A 186 15.71 -6.39 12.72
CA THR A 186 17.12 -6.00 12.64
C THR A 186 17.65 -6.03 11.20
N LEU A 187 18.81 -5.43 10.95
CA LEU A 187 19.47 -5.49 9.64
C LEU A 187 19.80 -6.93 9.24
N GLU A 188 20.25 -7.77 10.18
CA GLU A 188 20.58 -9.17 9.90
C GLU A 188 19.38 -9.96 9.37
N LYS A 189 18.16 -9.57 9.80
CA LYS A 189 16.93 -10.16 9.25
C LYS A 189 16.80 -9.86 7.77
N TYR A 190 17.08 -8.65 7.35
CA TYR A 190 17.02 -8.20 5.96
C TYR A 190 18.20 -8.66 5.12
N ASP A 191 19.39 -8.80 5.72
CA ASP A 191 20.56 -9.40 5.05
C ASP A 191 20.28 -10.83 4.59
N GLN A 192 19.53 -11.59 5.39
CA GLN A 192 19.24 -13.00 5.15
C GLN A 192 17.93 -13.25 4.40
N ASN A 193 17.00 -12.29 4.44
CA ASN A 193 15.66 -12.48 3.92
C ASN A 193 15.17 -11.21 3.21
N PHE A 194 14.19 -11.37 2.32
CA PHE A 194 13.41 -10.26 1.79
C PHE A 194 11.94 -10.43 2.12
N VAL A 195 11.18 -9.35 2.13
CA VAL A 195 9.73 -9.41 2.29
C VAL A 195 9.12 -9.92 0.99
N LYS A 196 8.67 -11.16 1.01
CA LYS A 196 8.00 -11.79 -0.13
C LYS A 196 6.56 -11.32 -0.27
N ARG A 197 5.83 -11.23 0.85
CA ARG A 197 4.43 -10.79 0.85
C ARG A 197 4.13 -9.86 2.00
N LEU A 198 3.46 -8.76 1.69
CA LEU A 198 2.84 -7.84 2.64
C LEU A 198 1.32 -7.89 2.48
N GLU A 199 0.61 -7.98 3.59
CA GLU A 199 -0.83 -7.71 3.67
C GLU A 199 -1.05 -6.64 4.72
N ILE A 200 -1.74 -5.55 4.38
CA ILE A 200 -2.03 -4.45 5.31
C ILE A 200 -3.44 -3.92 5.11
N ALA A 201 -4.15 -3.71 6.22
CA ALA A 201 -5.48 -3.10 6.27
C ALA A 201 -5.43 -1.85 7.14
N PHE A 202 -5.88 -0.73 6.58
CA PHE A 202 -6.04 0.55 7.25
C PHE A 202 -7.49 0.66 7.71
N LEU A 203 -7.71 0.69 9.03
CA LEU A 203 -9.02 0.59 9.65
C LEU A 203 -9.52 1.94 10.17
N LYS A 204 -8.58 2.75 10.69
CA LYS A 204 -8.85 4.10 11.20
C LYS A 204 -7.68 5.03 10.94
N GLU A 205 -7.98 6.30 10.79
CA GLU A 205 -6.96 7.35 10.68
C GLU A 205 -6.32 7.62 12.04
N THR A 206 -5.08 8.07 12.02
CA THR A 206 -4.34 8.53 13.21
C THR A 206 -3.85 9.95 12.96
N LEU A 207 -3.83 10.78 14.00
CA LEU A 207 -3.45 12.18 13.92
C LEU A 207 -2.03 12.41 14.45
N PHE A 208 -1.47 13.58 14.11
CA PHE A 208 -0.23 14.09 14.71
C PHE A 208 -0.30 14.07 16.23
N GLY A 209 0.80 13.67 16.89
CA GLY A 209 0.93 13.66 18.35
C GLY A 209 0.25 12.48 19.05
N THR A 210 -0.49 11.65 18.33
CA THR A 210 -1.08 10.42 18.89
C THR A 210 0.02 9.41 19.21
N THR A 211 -0.03 8.81 20.41
CA THR A 211 0.80 7.66 20.77
C THR A 211 0.05 6.38 20.44
N ALA A 212 0.68 5.51 19.66
CA ALA A 212 0.15 4.22 19.28
C ALA A 212 1.04 3.08 19.80
N GLN A 213 0.42 1.93 20.04
CA GLN A 213 1.11 0.68 20.36
C GLN A 213 1.32 -0.13 19.11
N VAL A 214 2.57 -0.38 18.76
CA VAL A 214 2.96 -1.29 17.67
C VAL A 214 3.15 -2.66 18.26
N ASN A 215 2.21 -3.57 17.97
CA ASN A 215 2.24 -4.95 18.44
C ASN A 215 2.78 -5.84 17.32
N CYS A 216 3.73 -6.70 17.65
CA CYS A 216 4.38 -7.63 16.73
C CYS A 216 4.35 -9.06 17.29
N ASP A 217 3.68 -9.98 16.58
CA ASP A 217 3.77 -11.41 16.80
C ASP A 217 4.77 -12.00 15.78
N ASP A 218 5.97 -12.27 16.24
CA ASP A 218 7.09 -12.88 15.50
C ASP A 218 7.37 -14.32 15.95
N SER A 219 6.36 -15.01 16.49
CA SER A 219 6.46 -16.43 16.93
C SER A 219 6.85 -17.35 15.77
N ASP A 220 6.39 -17.03 14.55
CA ASP A 220 7.00 -17.54 13.32
C ASP A 220 7.83 -16.41 12.69
N PRO A 221 9.16 -16.51 12.69
CA PRO A 221 10.02 -15.45 12.17
C PRO A 221 9.89 -15.24 10.66
N MET A 222 9.24 -16.14 9.93
CA MET A 222 9.01 -16.02 8.48
C MET A 222 7.58 -15.56 8.16
N ASP A 223 6.66 -15.52 9.14
CA ASP A 223 5.27 -15.11 8.98
C ASP A 223 4.82 -14.27 10.18
N CYS A 224 5.20 -13.00 10.18
CA CYS A 224 4.97 -12.08 11.29
C CYS A 224 3.65 -11.32 11.12
N LYS A 225 2.95 -11.11 12.24
CA LYS A 225 1.68 -10.40 12.29
C LYS A 225 1.80 -9.15 13.13
N PHE A 226 1.06 -8.11 12.74
CA PHE A 226 1.13 -6.80 13.39
C PHE A 226 -0.24 -6.18 13.60
N SER A 227 -0.33 -5.40 14.66
CA SER A 227 -1.35 -4.36 14.80
C SER A 227 -0.72 -3.05 15.28
N ILE A 228 -1.30 -1.94 14.85
CA ILE A 228 -1.03 -0.61 15.42
C ILE A 228 -2.31 -0.16 16.08
N ASP A 229 -2.28 -0.08 17.41
CA ASP A 229 -3.44 0.16 18.23
C ASP A 229 -3.34 1.53 18.91
N VAL A 230 -4.45 2.26 18.96
CA VAL A 230 -4.60 3.53 19.68
C VAL A 230 -5.78 3.38 20.64
N ASP A 231 -5.57 3.64 21.92
CA ASP A 231 -6.58 3.51 22.97
C ASP A 231 -7.35 2.18 22.91
N GLY A 232 -6.61 1.08 22.71
CA GLY A 232 -7.16 -0.27 22.64
C GLY A 232 -7.95 -0.61 21.36
N THR A 233 -7.94 0.29 20.37
CA THR A 233 -8.57 0.08 19.06
C THR A 233 -7.51 -0.09 17.97
N SER A 234 -7.62 -1.13 17.15
CA SER A 234 -6.71 -1.33 16.02
C SER A 234 -6.98 -0.31 14.92
N HIS A 235 -5.98 0.50 14.58
CA HIS A 235 -5.97 1.41 13.44
C HIS A 235 -5.39 0.77 12.19
N VAL A 236 -4.41 -0.13 12.36
CA VAL A 236 -3.79 -0.89 11.27
C VAL A 236 -3.64 -2.35 11.70
N LYS A 237 -3.86 -3.27 10.77
CA LYS A 237 -3.48 -4.68 10.90
C LYS A 237 -2.64 -5.09 9.71
N SER A 238 -1.63 -5.94 9.94
CA SER A 238 -0.73 -6.35 8.88
C SER A 238 -0.19 -7.76 9.10
N ARG A 239 0.28 -8.35 8.01
CA ARG A 239 1.06 -9.59 7.97
C ARG A 239 2.22 -9.40 7.01
N ILE A 240 3.41 -9.79 7.43
CA ILE A 240 4.63 -9.76 6.64
C ILE A 240 5.18 -11.17 6.54
N VAL A 241 5.29 -11.68 5.32
CA VAL A 241 5.89 -12.99 5.04
C VAL A 241 7.24 -12.77 4.38
N PHE A 242 8.27 -13.37 4.98
CA PHE A 242 9.63 -13.33 4.47
C PHE A 242 9.95 -14.56 3.59
N SER A 243 10.94 -14.41 2.74
CA SER A 243 11.60 -15.49 2.01
C SER A 243 13.11 -15.33 2.16
N PRO A 244 13.87 -16.44 2.29
CA PRO A 244 15.34 -16.35 2.26
C PRO A 244 15.83 -15.68 0.98
N ARG A 245 16.94 -14.94 1.07
CA ARG A 245 17.72 -14.49 -0.10
C ARG A 245 18.52 -15.66 -0.65
N GLU A 246 18.62 -15.75 -1.97
CA GLU A 246 19.49 -16.70 -2.66
C GLU A 246 20.95 -16.25 -2.63
#